data_04964fc5bad2aa84a7f137b41b160c80
#
_entry.id   04964fc5bad2aa84a7f137b41b160c80
#
_cell.length_a   1.000
_cell.length_b   1.000
_cell.length_c   1.000
_cell.angle_alpha   90.00
_cell.angle_beta   90.00
_cell.angle_gamma   90.00
#
_symmetry.space_group_name_H-M   'P 1'
#
loop_
_entity.id
_entity.type
_entity.pdbx_description
1 polymer ?
#
loop_
_entity_poly.entity_id
_entity_poly.type
_entity_poly.pdbx_seq_one_letter_code
_entity_poly.pdbx_strand_id
1 'polypeptide(L)'
;YHTAHSQMMGPIHNRGTCGVGSGESWRYSLVHPESTIYGADLLDEALMRSKLRMQAEYYKEASPLGYITQKANAVEEIADFMAWVGSMIKIVGEDDWLRMRDEHKAIVMEGSQGYWISVNSPFAPYVTSSDTSPRQAREMINGYTGNVSTVACVNMYTSRHGPGPLPTEDPKLFEIFKAYAHEGQWNGVSRYGWFDSYLTAKCLQEVGCIDYMAVSHLDHFNDLDRWRMALNYRNKKGDPVYRSFKRLDSYLKCMAEQVGHEINIVGRNPYEREFINFK
;
A
#
# COMPACT_ATOMS: atom_id res chain seq x y z
N TYR A 1 -17.68 2.22 -12.09
CA TYR A 1 -18.64 2.58 -11.04
C TYR A 1 -17.92 2.83 -9.72
N HIS A 2 -17.20 1.85 -9.17
CA HIS A 2 -16.47 1.98 -7.89
C HIS A 2 -15.53 3.18 -7.87
N THR A 3 -14.78 3.40 -8.94
CA THR A 3 -13.91 4.56 -9.09
C THR A 3 -14.69 5.88 -9.02
N ALA A 4 -15.76 6.01 -9.80
CA ALA A 4 -16.57 7.22 -9.83
C ALA A 4 -17.24 7.51 -8.48
N HIS A 5 -17.77 6.48 -7.82
CA HIS A 5 -18.36 6.62 -6.48
C HIS A 5 -17.31 7.01 -5.43
N SER A 6 -16.12 6.39 -5.45
CA SER A 6 -15.02 6.73 -4.56
C SER A 6 -14.56 8.18 -4.71
N GLN A 7 -14.46 8.67 -5.94
CA GLN A 7 -14.10 10.06 -6.25
C GLN A 7 -15.15 11.05 -5.75
N MET A 8 -16.43 10.72 -5.89
CA MET A 8 -17.53 11.55 -5.42
C MET A 8 -17.60 11.58 -3.89
N MET A 9 -17.43 10.45 -3.22
CA MET A 9 -17.59 10.34 -1.77
C MET A 9 -16.35 10.73 -0.97
N GLY A 10 -15.17 10.68 -1.56
CA GLY A 10 -13.91 11.03 -0.90
C GLY A 10 -13.92 12.41 -0.24
N PRO A 11 -14.27 13.49 -0.94
CA PRO A 11 -14.38 14.81 -0.36
C PRO A 11 -15.45 14.92 0.73
N ILE A 12 -16.58 14.23 0.57
CA ILE A 12 -17.70 14.26 1.52
C ILE A 12 -17.27 13.64 2.86
N HIS A 13 -16.53 12.55 2.82
CA HIS A 13 -16.09 11.84 4.03
C HIS A 13 -14.80 12.39 4.63
N ASN A 14 -14.11 13.30 3.95
CA ASN A 14 -12.81 13.87 4.37
C ASN A 14 -11.76 12.82 4.81
N ARG A 15 -11.81 11.63 4.21
CA ARG A 15 -10.88 10.52 4.54
C ARG A 15 -9.72 10.39 3.57
N GLY A 16 -9.79 11.15 2.47
CA GLY A 16 -8.91 11.00 1.32
C GLY A 16 -9.19 9.72 0.54
N THR A 17 -8.85 9.75 -0.72
CA THR A 17 -8.92 8.58 -1.62
C THR A 17 -7.92 8.77 -2.74
N CYS A 18 -7.32 7.68 -3.24
CA CYS A 18 -6.58 7.74 -4.49
C CYS A 18 -7.51 7.84 -5.72
N GLY A 19 -8.83 7.76 -5.52
CA GLY A 19 -9.82 7.83 -6.58
C GLY A 19 -9.84 6.63 -7.53
N VAL A 20 -9.13 5.54 -7.19
CA VAL A 20 -9.03 4.32 -8.00
C VAL A 20 -10.24 3.41 -7.80
N GLY A 21 -10.91 3.52 -6.65
CA GLY A 21 -12.11 2.76 -6.33
C GLY A 21 -11.89 1.42 -5.63
N SER A 22 -10.66 1.05 -5.29
CA SER A 22 -10.34 -0.24 -4.64
C SER A 22 -11.11 -0.45 -3.32
N GLY A 23 -11.15 0.58 -2.45
CA GLY A 23 -11.88 0.52 -1.19
C GLY A 23 -13.39 0.40 -1.39
N GLU A 24 -13.94 1.07 -2.40
CA GLU A 24 -15.35 0.99 -2.76
C GLU A 24 -15.69 -0.38 -3.35
N SER A 25 -14.82 -0.92 -4.21
CA SER A 25 -14.97 -2.28 -4.74
C SER A 25 -15.00 -3.31 -3.62
N TRP A 26 -14.10 -3.19 -2.64
CA TRP A 26 -14.09 -4.04 -1.46
C TRP A 26 -15.39 -3.91 -0.66
N ARG A 27 -15.83 -2.68 -0.34
CA ARG A 27 -17.09 -2.44 0.35
C ARG A 27 -18.29 -3.05 -0.38
N TYR A 28 -18.34 -2.86 -1.70
CA TYR A 28 -19.39 -3.42 -2.55
C TYR A 28 -19.42 -4.95 -2.47
N SER A 29 -18.27 -5.60 -2.54
CA SER A 29 -18.17 -7.06 -2.51
C SER A 29 -18.66 -7.68 -1.19
N LEU A 30 -18.56 -6.96 -0.09
CA LEU A 30 -19.07 -7.43 1.20
C LEU A 30 -20.60 -7.37 1.30
N VAL A 31 -21.23 -6.44 0.57
CA VAL A 31 -22.68 -6.19 0.64
C VAL A 31 -23.41 -6.89 -0.52
N HIS A 32 -22.77 -7.01 -1.66
CA HIS A 32 -23.32 -7.53 -2.91
C HIS A 32 -22.42 -8.61 -3.53
N PRO A 33 -22.15 -9.71 -2.81
CA PRO A 33 -21.27 -10.77 -3.32
C PRO A 33 -21.79 -11.41 -4.63
N GLU A 34 -23.10 -11.45 -4.82
CA GLU A 34 -23.78 -12.04 -5.99
C GLU A 34 -23.52 -11.27 -7.29
N SER A 35 -23.31 -9.96 -7.20
CA SER A 35 -23.04 -9.08 -8.34
C SER A 35 -21.60 -8.58 -8.39
N THR A 36 -20.76 -9.02 -7.45
CA THR A 36 -19.31 -8.75 -7.50
C THR A 36 -18.69 -9.54 -8.65
N ILE A 37 -17.86 -8.84 -9.44
CA ILE A 37 -17.14 -9.46 -10.57
C ILE A 37 -15.79 -9.98 -10.05
N TYR A 38 -15.54 -11.24 -10.28
CA TYR A 38 -14.29 -11.93 -10.00
C TYR A 38 -13.55 -12.29 -11.29
N GLY A 39 -12.27 -12.64 -11.18
CA GLY A 39 -11.48 -13.06 -12.34
C GLY A 39 -12.13 -14.20 -13.14
N ALA A 40 -12.76 -15.16 -12.46
CA ALA A 40 -13.46 -16.28 -13.09
C ALA A 40 -14.64 -15.85 -13.99
N ASP A 41 -15.30 -14.74 -13.68
CA ASP A 41 -16.43 -14.25 -14.47
C ASP A 41 -15.98 -13.78 -15.88
N LEU A 42 -14.70 -13.48 -16.08
CA LEU A 42 -14.15 -13.16 -17.40
C LEU A 42 -14.17 -14.34 -18.37
N LEU A 43 -14.39 -15.56 -17.88
CA LEU A 43 -14.57 -16.77 -18.68
C LEU A 43 -16.03 -16.96 -19.14
N ASP A 44 -16.98 -16.24 -18.54
CA ASP A 44 -18.41 -16.25 -18.89
C ASP A 44 -18.89 -14.81 -19.14
N GLU A 45 -18.84 -14.42 -20.41
CA GLU A 45 -19.21 -13.07 -20.82
C GLU A 45 -20.66 -12.71 -20.47
N ALA A 46 -21.59 -13.66 -20.54
CA ALA A 46 -23.00 -13.43 -20.24
C ALA A 46 -23.19 -13.13 -18.75
N LEU A 47 -22.54 -13.91 -17.88
CA LEU A 47 -22.57 -13.71 -16.44
C LEU A 47 -21.90 -12.36 -16.07
N MET A 48 -20.73 -12.07 -16.64
CA MET A 48 -20.02 -10.82 -16.41
C MET A 48 -20.88 -9.59 -16.79
N ARG A 49 -21.52 -9.62 -17.97
CA ARG A 49 -22.43 -8.55 -18.42
C ARG A 49 -23.64 -8.40 -17.49
N SER A 50 -24.20 -9.50 -17.02
CA SER A 50 -25.30 -9.48 -16.06
C SER A 50 -24.90 -8.80 -14.75
N LYS A 51 -23.75 -9.17 -14.18
CA LYS A 51 -23.19 -8.54 -12.97
C LYS A 51 -22.89 -7.06 -13.16
N LEU A 52 -22.33 -6.66 -14.32
CA LEU A 52 -22.09 -5.24 -14.62
C LEU A 52 -23.39 -4.42 -14.64
N ARG A 53 -24.46 -4.96 -15.21
CA ARG A 53 -25.77 -4.30 -15.22
C ARG A 53 -26.32 -4.14 -13.80
N MET A 54 -26.22 -5.16 -12.96
CA MET A 54 -26.63 -5.06 -11.55
C MET A 54 -25.86 -3.98 -10.80
N GLN A 55 -24.54 -3.91 -10.99
CA GLN A 55 -23.71 -2.83 -10.42
C GLN A 55 -24.12 -1.45 -10.94
N ALA A 56 -24.41 -1.35 -12.23
CA ALA A 56 -24.85 -0.09 -12.83
C ALA A 56 -26.16 0.41 -12.20
N GLU A 57 -27.14 -0.46 -12.03
CA GLU A 57 -28.41 -0.11 -11.38
C GLU A 57 -28.20 0.33 -9.93
N TYR A 58 -27.43 -0.45 -9.14
CA TYR A 58 -27.11 -0.07 -7.77
C TYR A 58 -26.51 1.34 -7.68
N TYR A 59 -25.52 1.64 -8.51
CA TYR A 59 -24.85 2.94 -8.45
C TYR A 59 -25.65 4.09 -9.06
N LYS A 60 -26.62 3.84 -9.94
CA LYS A 60 -27.59 4.86 -10.36
C LYS A 60 -28.44 5.31 -9.18
N GLU A 61 -28.89 4.37 -8.34
CA GLU A 61 -29.71 4.68 -7.17
C GLU A 61 -28.87 5.30 -6.03
N ALA A 62 -27.67 4.80 -5.80
CA ALA A 62 -26.78 5.24 -4.73
C ALA A 62 -26.10 6.60 -5.01
N SER A 63 -26.12 7.10 -6.25
CA SER A 63 -25.44 8.34 -6.62
C SER A 63 -26.39 9.53 -6.68
N PRO A 64 -26.27 10.51 -5.77
CA PRO A 64 -27.15 11.68 -5.74
C PRO A 64 -26.89 12.70 -6.88
N LEU A 65 -25.83 12.57 -7.66
CA LEU A 65 -25.34 13.61 -8.57
C LEU A 65 -25.39 13.29 -10.06
N GLY A 66 -26.05 12.22 -10.49
CA GLY A 66 -26.16 11.91 -11.94
C GLY A 66 -24.85 11.60 -12.68
N TYR A 67 -23.68 11.85 -12.04
CA TYR A 67 -22.37 11.61 -12.64
C TYR A 67 -22.16 10.13 -13.02
N ILE A 68 -22.66 9.22 -12.17
CA ILE A 68 -22.59 7.79 -12.42
C ILE A 68 -23.60 7.37 -13.52
N THR A 69 -24.68 8.10 -13.72
CA THR A 69 -25.68 7.79 -14.76
C THR A 69 -25.07 7.84 -16.16
N GLN A 70 -24.16 8.77 -16.44
CA GLN A 70 -23.44 8.81 -17.72
C GLN A 70 -22.50 7.59 -17.88
N LYS A 71 -21.86 7.15 -16.79
CA LYS A 71 -20.99 5.96 -16.80
C LYS A 71 -21.79 4.66 -16.86
N ALA A 72 -23.00 4.64 -16.32
CA ALA A 72 -23.89 3.50 -16.41
C ALA A 72 -24.34 3.18 -17.84
N ASN A 73 -24.35 4.19 -18.72
CA ASN A 73 -24.64 3.98 -20.15
C ASN A 73 -23.47 3.33 -20.91
N ALA A 74 -22.29 3.24 -20.30
CA ALA A 74 -21.11 2.60 -20.87
C ALA A 74 -20.95 1.12 -20.45
N VAL A 75 -22.01 0.46 -19.97
CA VAL A 75 -21.96 -0.94 -19.50
C VAL A 75 -21.43 -1.86 -20.60
N GLU A 76 -21.93 -1.71 -21.83
CA GLU A 76 -21.54 -2.59 -22.92
C GLU A 76 -20.09 -2.34 -23.35
N GLU A 77 -19.64 -1.08 -23.43
CA GLU A 77 -18.24 -0.75 -23.72
C GLU A 77 -17.28 -1.31 -22.66
N ILE A 78 -17.68 -1.23 -21.38
CA ILE A 78 -16.89 -1.80 -20.28
C ILE A 78 -16.85 -3.33 -20.41
N ALA A 79 -17.98 -3.95 -20.74
CA ALA A 79 -18.07 -5.39 -20.90
C ALA A 79 -17.22 -5.88 -22.07
N ASP A 80 -17.25 -5.17 -23.19
CA ASP A 80 -16.41 -5.48 -24.35
C ASP A 80 -14.92 -5.38 -24.02
N PHE A 81 -14.53 -4.33 -23.28
CA PHE A 81 -13.16 -4.19 -22.79
C PHE A 81 -12.77 -5.34 -21.85
N MET A 82 -13.63 -5.72 -20.91
CA MET A 82 -13.37 -6.82 -19.98
C MET A 82 -13.28 -8.17 -20.70
N ALA A 83 -14.14 -8.42 -21.70
CA ALA A 83 -14.07 -9.61 -22.54
C ALA A 83 -12.74 -9.67 -23.31
N TRP A 84 -12.32 -8.54 -23.87
CA TRP A 84 -11.01 -8.42 -24.52
C TRP A 84 -9.85 -8.71 -23.54
N VAL A 85 -9.87 -8.13 -22.33
CA VAL A 85 -8.87 -8.42 -21.30
C VAL A 85 -8.87 -9.91 -20.95
N GLY A 86 -10.06 -10.52 -20.76
CA GLY A 86 -10.20 -11.95 -20.49
C GLY A 86 -9.58 -12.84 -21.56
N SER A 87 -9.60 -12.41 -22.82
CA SER A 87 -8.97 -13.13 -23.93
C SER A 87 -7.44 -13.07 -23.94
N MET A 88 -6.85 -12.08 -23.24
CA MET A 88 -5.40 -11.85 -23.20
C MET A 88 -4.70 -12.43 -21.98
N ILE A 89 -5.45 -12.77 -20.93
CA ILE A 89 -4.90 -13.29 -19.67
C ILE A 89 -5.30 -14.75 -19.46
N LYS A 90 -4.45 -15.49 -18.79
CA LYS A 90 -4.78 -16.84 -18.36
C LYS A 90 -5.36 -16.78 -16.96
N ILE A 91 -6.63 -17.12 -16.82
CA ILE A 91 -7.29 -17.28 -15.53
C ILE A 91 -7.08 -18.73 -15.07
N VAL A 92 -6.57 -18.92 -13.88
CA VAL A 92 -6.27 -20.22 -13.31
C VAL A 92 -7.12 -20.47 -12.08
N GLY A 93 -7.49 -21.72 -11.85
CA GLY A 93 -8.16 -22.17 -10.64
C GLY A 93 -7.16 -22.37 -9.48
N GLU A 94 -7.70 -22.73 -8.32
CA GLU A 94 -6.91 -22.96 -7.11
C GLU A 94 -5.89 -24.09 -7.29
N ASP A 95 -6.29 -25.21 -7.91
CA ASP A 95 -5.40 -26.35 -8.15
C ASP A 95 -4.21 -25.97 -9.06
N ASP A 96 -4.46 -25.17 -10.09
CA ASP A 96 -3.40 -24.65 -10.96
C ASP A 96 -2.46 -23.72 -10.19
N TRP A 97 -2.99 -22.88 -9.33
CA TRP A 97 -2.21 -22.01 -8.46
C TRP A 97 -1.32 -22.83 -7.52
N LEU A 98 -1.88 -23.80 -6.83
CA LEU A 98 -1.13 -24.67 -5.92
C LEU A 98 0.00 -25.42 -6.64
N ARG A 99 -0.28 -25.94 -7.83
CA ARG A 99 0.74 -26.58 -8.67
C ARG A 99 1.84 -25.59 -9.07
N MET A 100 1.47 -24.40 -9.59
CA MET A 100 2.43 -23.36 -9.97
C MET A 100 3.28 -22.92 -8.78
N ARG A 101 2.68 -22.79 -7.59
CA ARG A 101 3.38 -22.47 -6.36
C ARG A 101 4.48 -23.50 -6.04
N ASP A 102 4.18 -24.78 -6.19
CA ASP A 102 5.09 -25.87 -5.80
C ASP A 102 6.15 -26.15 -6.88
N GLU A 103 5.87 -25.87 -8.15
CA GLU A 103 6.79 -26.04 -9.27
C GLU A 103 7.81 -24.91 -9.42
N HIS A 104 7.53 -23.71 -8.89
CA HIS A 104 8.43 -22.56 -9.04
C HIS A 104 9.56 -22.58 -8.00
N LYS A 105 10.76 -22.16 -8.44
CA LYS A 105 11.95 -22.10 -7.57
C LYS A 105 11.83 -21.01 -6.50
N ALA A 106 11.12 -19.94 -6.78
CA ALA A 106 10.87 -18.83 -5.86
C ALA A 106 9.57 -18.11 -6.22
N ILE A 107 8.86 -17.65 -5.22
CA ILE A 107 7.67 -16.80 -5.33
C ILE A 107 7.92 -15.55 -4.50
N VAL A 108 7.70 -14.38 -5.08
CA VAL A 108 7.77 -13.10 -4.39
C VAL A 108 6.36 -12.56 -4.22
N MET A 109 5.98 -12.32 -2.96
CA MET A 109 4.71 -11.70 -2.59
C MET A 109 4.99 -10.26 -2.17
N GLU A 110 4.54 -9.30 -2.98
CA GLU A 110 4.77 -7.87 -2.73
C GLU A 110 3.53 -7.21 -2.16
N GLY A 111 3.66 -6.58 -0.97
CA GLY A 111 2.63 -5.72 -0.41
C GLY A 111 2.70 -4.32 -1.00
N SER A 112 1.56 -3.77 -1.42
CA SER A 112 1.49 -2.49 -2.13
C SER A 112 1.38 -1.25 -1.23
N GLN A 113 1.18 -1.42 0.07
CA GLN A 113 0.86 -0.34 1.01
C GLN A 113 1.60 -0.52 2.33
N GLY A 114 1.80 0.60 3.05
CA GLY A 114 2.49 0.58 4.33
C GLY A 114 1.64 0.05 5.48
N TYR A 115 2.28 -0.55 6.47
CA TYR A 115 1.64 -1.16 7.63
C TYR A 115 0.71 -0.20 8.41
N TRP A 116 1.14 1.05 8.63
CA TRP A 116 0.38 2.02 9.41
C TRP A 116 -0.89 2.55 8.73
N ILE A 117 -1.13 2.20 7.46
CA ILE A 117 -2.40 2.47 6.79
C ILE A 117 -3.27 1.22 6.62
N SER A 118 -2.92 0.11 7.27
CA SER A 118 -3.77 -1.10 7.33
C SER A 118 -5.12 -0.80 7.97
N VAL A 119 -6.14 -1.56 7.60
CA VAL A 119 -7.51 -1.43 8.12
C VAL A 119 -7.57 -1.46 9.65
N ASN A 120 -6.69 -2.21 10.28
CA ASN A 120 -6.60 -2.36 11.74
C ASN A 120 -5.66 -1.35 12.42
N SER A 121 -5.11 -0.41 11.67
CA SER A 121 -4.19 0.60 12.22
C SER A 121 -4.89 1.56 13.18
N PRO A 122 -4.21 1.99 14.25
CA PRO A 122 -4.71 3.04 15.14
C PRO A 122 -4.86 4.41 14.48
N PHE A 123 -4.41 4.57 13.23
CA PHE A 123 -4.59 5.79 12.45
C PHE A 123 -5.95 5.87 11.73
N ALA A 124 -6.87 4.92 12.01
CA ALA A 124 -8.23 5.03 11.54
C ALA A 124 -8.84 6.41 11.91
N PRO A 125 -9.63 7.03 11.03
CA PRO A 125 -10.19 6.51 9.79
C PRO A 125 -9.30 6.70 8.54
N TYR A 126 -8.06 7.16 8.68
CA TYR A 126 -7.15 7.47 7.58
C TYR A 126 -6.33 6.24 7.15
N VAL A 127 -7.03 5.16 6.85
CA VAL A 127 -6.48 3.84 6.52
C VAL A 127 -7.06 3.31 5.22
N THR A 128 -6.42 2.29 4.65
CA THR A 128 -6.99 1.50 3.54
C THR A 128 -7.99 0.47 4.08
N SER A 129 -8.82 -0.07 3.21
CA SER A 129 -9.79 -1.11 3.54
C SER A 129 -9.21 -2.52 3.67
N SER A 130 -7.94 -2.69 3.31
CA SER A 130 -7.26 -4.00 3.34
C SER A 130 -6.29 -4.12 4.52
N ASP A 131 -6.02 -5.37 4.91
CA ASP A 131 -4.91 -5.71 5.78
C ASP A 131 -3.61 -5.68 4.97
N THR A 132 -2.69 -4.78 5.33
CA THR A 132 -1.41 -4.61 4.63
C THR A 132 -0.27 -5.38 5.29
N SER A 133 -0.57 -6.22 6.28
CA SER A 133 0.40 -7.10 6.91
C SER A 133 0.75 -8.32 6.03
N PRO A 134 1.82 -9.06 6.33
CA PRO A 134 2.16 -10.28 5.61
C PRO A 134 1.15 -11.43 5.77
N ARG A 135 0.13 -11.27 6.61
CA ARG A 135 -0.84 -12.32 6.91
C ARG A 135 -1.56 -12.82 5.66
N GLN A 136 -2.07 -11.91 4.82
CA GLN A 136 -2.77 -12.32 3.59
C GLN A 136 -1.85 -13.07 2.63
N ALA A 137 -0.60 -12.62 2.47
CA ALA A 137 0.37 -13.34 1.66
C ALA A 137 0.64 -14.76 2.20
N ARG A 138 0.74 -14.90 3.52
CA ARG A 138 0.91 -16.21 4.17
C ARG A 138 -0.31 -17.12 4.00
N GLU A 139 -1.51 -16.58 4.03
CA GLU A 139 -2.76 -17.31 3.76
C GLU A 139 -2.80 -17.84 2.32
N MET A 140 -2.35 -17.04 1.34
CA MET A 140 -2.28 -17.45 -0.08
C MET A 140 -1.31 -18.60 -0.34
N ILE A 141 -0.27 -18.75 0.48
CA ILE A 141 0.71 -19.85 0.38
C ILE A 141 0.51 -20.91 1.46
N ASN A 142 -0.68 -20.94 2.07
CA ASN A 142 -1.00 -21.95 3.08
C ASN A 142 -0.76 -23.37 2.55
N GLY A 143 -0.14 -24.22 3.38
CA GLY A 143 0.29 -25.57 2.99
C GLY A 143 1.58 -25.63 2.18
N TYR A 144 2.23 -24.52 1.86
CA TYR A 144 3.56 -24.53 1.27
C TYR A 144 4.61 -25.01 2.29
N THR A 145 5.42 -25.99 1.89
CA THR A 145 6.40 -26.64 2.76
C THR A 145 7.84 -26.12 2.59
N GLY A 146 8.05 -25.20 1.65
CA GLY A 146 9.35 -24.58 1.43
C GLY A 146 9.65 -23.45 2.43
N ASN A 147 10.83 -22.86 2.32
CA ASN A 147 11.24 -21.75 3.16
C ASN A 147 10.47 -20.48 2.78
N VAL A 148 9.93 -19.81 3.78
CA VAL A 148 9.23 -18.52 3.63
C VAL A 148 9.98 -17.47 4.44
N SER A 149 10.45 -16.42 3.77
CA SER A 149 11.12 -15.29 4.41
C SER A 149 10.29 -14.02 4.25
N THR A 150 10.20 -13.25 5.32
CA THR A 150 9.55 -11.95 5.35
C THR A 150 10.59 -10.83 5.35
N VAL A 151 10.50 -9.94 4.37
CA VAL A 151 11.39 -8.78 4.25
C VAL A 151 10.62 -7.51 4.61
N ALA A 152 11.06 -6.81 5.64
CA ALA A 152 10.56 -5.48 5.96
C ALA A 152 11.24 -4.43 5.07
N CYS A 153 10.49 -3.78 4.18
CA CYS A 153 11.00 -2.72 3.33
C CYS A 153 10.67 -1.36 3.93
N VAL A 154 11.69 -0.55 4.23
CA VAL A 154 11.55 0.79 4.77
C VAL A 154 12.36 1.79 3.95
N ASN A 155 11.89 3.03 3.89
CA ASN A 155 12.68 4.13 3.34
C ASN A 155 13.48 4.79 4.48
N MET A 156 14.55 5.51 4.13
CA MET A 156 15.28 6.31 5.12
C MET A 156 14.49 7.52 5.65
N TYR A 157 13.30 7.74 5.15
CA TYR A 157 12.34 8.76 5.56
C TYR A 157 10.93 8.16 5.57
N THR A 158 9.95 8.88 6.13
CA THR A 158 8.55 8.49 6.02
C THR A 158 7.85 9.30 4.94
N SER A 159 6.88 8.68 4.27
CA SER A 159 6.04 9.36 3.29
C SER A 159 4.58 8.99 3.49
N ARG A 160 3.68 9.91 3.15
CA ARG A 160 2.25 9.67 3.18
C ARG A 160 1.55 10.38 2.03
N HIS A 161 0.66 9.69 1.37
CA HIS A 161 -0.31 10.28 0.46
C HIS A 161 -1.64 10.50 1.20
N GLY A 162 -2.23 11.66 0.98
CA GLY A 162 -3.53 11.99 1.54
C GLY A 162 -3.52 12.42 3.01
N PRO A 163 -4.71 12.68 3.57
CA PRO A 163 -4.89 13.16 4.92
C PRO A 163 -4.53 12.09 5.97
N GLY A 164 -4.43 12.53 7.21
CA GLY A 164 -4.16 11.67 8.35
C GLY A 164 -2.80 11.93 9.00
N PRO A 165 -2.50 11.25 10.10
CA PRO A 165 -1.30 11.50 10.88
C PRO A 165 -0.01 11.19 10.12
N LEU A 166 0.96 12.08 10.20
CA LEU A 166 2.36 11.88 9.85
C LEU A 166 3.19 12.60 10.94
N PRO A 167 3.42 11.96 12.09
CA PRO A 167 3.94 12.63 13.28
C PRO A 167 5.31 13.31 13.09
N THR A 168 6.11 12.79 12.17
CA THR A 168 7.46 13.30 11.86
C THR A 168 7.49 14.21 10.65
N GLU A 169 6.33 14.69 10.17
CA GLU A 169 6.24 15.56 8.99
C GLU A 169 7.11 16.81 9.13
N ASP A 170 7.87 17.12 8.09
CA ASP A 170 8.68 18.33 8.02
C ASP A 170 8.62 18.91 6.60
N PRO A 171 8.13 20.15 6.44
CA PRO A 171 8.04 20.81 5.13
C PRO A 171 9.38 20.92 4.39
N LYS A 172 10.50 20.89 5.11
CA LYS A 172 11.83 20.90 4.48
C LYS A 172 12.10 19.66 3.62
N LEU A 173 11.55 18.50 4.02
CA LEU A 173 11.68 17.28 3.25
C LEU A 173 10.84 17.35 1.96
N PHE A 174 9.70 18.04 2.00
CA PHE A 174 8.92 18.27 0.80
C PHE A 174 9.72 19.04 -0.27
N GLU A 175 10.47 20.09 0.12
CA GLU A 175 11.30 20.86 -0.81
C GLU A 175 12.39 20.01 -1.49
N ILE A 176 12.92 19.00 -0.78
CA ILE A 176 13.90 18.06 -1.33
C ILE A 176 13.23 17.11 -2.31
N PHE A 177 12.07 16.56 -1.90
CA PHE A 177 11.40 15.48 -2.64
C PHE A 177 10.34 15.97 -3.62
N LYS A 178 10.13 17.27 -3.78
CA LYS A 178 9.07 17.82 -4.66
C LYS A 178 9.15 17.34 -6.10
N ALA A 179 10.35 17.07 -6.60
CA ALA A 179 10.54 16.53 -7.95
C ALA A 179 10.00 15.10 -8.11
N TYR A 180 9.85 14.39 -7.00
CA TYR A 180 9.31 13.02 -6.93
C TYR A 180 7.92 13.00 -6.29
N ALA A 181 7.42 14.16 -5.86
CA ALA A 181 6.11 14.25 -5.22
C ALA A 181 5.02 13.97 -6.25
N HIS A 182 4.17 13.01 -5.94
CA HIS A 182 2.96 12.76 -6.71
C HIS A 182 1.85 13.66 -6.20
N GLU A 183 1.26 14.44 -7.08
CA GLU A 183 0.04 15.18 -6.81
C GLU A 183 -1.14 14.41 -7.38
N GLY A 184 -1.94 13.85 -6.48
CA GLY A 184 -3.15 13.15 -6.86
C GLY A 184 -4.35 14.09 -6.80
N GLN A 185 -5.19 14.08 -7.82
CA GLN A 185 -6.41 14.88 -7.89
C GLN A 185 -7.32 14.72 -6.66
N TRP A 186 -7.27 13.53 -6.03
CA TRP A 186 -8.22 13.14 -4.97
C TRP A 186 -7.59 13.03 -3.58
N ASN A 187 -6.28 12.87 -3.49
CA ASN A 187 -5.54 12.69 -2.24
C ASN A 187 -4.51 13.79 -1.95
N GLY A 188 -4.41 14.78 -2.85
CA GLY A 188 -3.49 15.90 -2.70
C GLY A 188 -2.03 15.52 -2.96
N VAL A 189 -1.15 16.33 -2.43
CA VAL A 189 0.30 16.21 -2.62
C VAL A 189 0.89 15.22 -1.62
N SER A 190 1.92 14.49 -2.03
CA SER A 190 2.72 13.64 -1.14
C SER A 190 3.31 14.46 0.01
N ARG A 191 3.26 13.91 1.20
CA ARG A 191 3.81 14.49 2.44
C ARG A 191 5.00 13.68 2.90
N TYR A 192 6.00 14.31 3.48
CA TYR A 192 7.26 13.67 3.88
C TYR A 192 7.61 14.01 5.32
N GLY A 193 8.15 13.03 6.01
CA GLY A 193 8.59 13.14 7.39
C GLY A 193 9.92 12.44 7.63
N TRP A 194 10.58 12.80 8.72
CA TRP A 194 11.80 12.12 9.16
C TRP A 194 11.49 10.65 9.48
N PHE A 195 12.48 9.78 9.32
CA PHE A 195 12.32 8.37 9.69
C PHE A 195 11.88 8.25 11.15
N ASP A 196 10.87 7.44 11.37
CA ASP A 196 10.27 7.19 12.67
C ASP A 196 10.67 5.80 13.17
N SER A 197 11.76 5.75 13.92
CA SER A 197 12.25 4.48 14.43
C SER A 197 11.34 3.86 15.49
N TYR A 198 10.63 4.69 16.26
CA TYR A 198 9.71 4.22 17.29
C TYR A 198 8.49 3.50 16.67
N LEU A 199 7.83 4.14 15.70
CA LEU A 199 6.70 3.51 15.00
C LEU A 199 7.16 2.31 14.17
N THR A 200 8.34 2.39 13.55
CA THR A 200 8.89 1.25 12.81
C THR A 200 9.16 0.06 13.73
N ALA A 201 9.79 0.27 14.90
CA ALA A 201 10.01 -0.79 15.87
C ALA A 201 8.69 -1.44 16.31
N LYS A 202 7.65 -0.63 16.59
CA LYS A 202 6.32 -1.17 16.90
C LYS A 202 5.74 -2.00 15.76
N CYS A 203 5.83 -1.52 14.53
CA CYS A 203 5.40 -2.26 13.35
C CYS A 203 6.08 -3.63 13.27
N LEU A 204 7.41 -3.68 13.40
CA LEU A 204 8.16 -4.94 13.33
C LEU A 204 7.76 -5.90 14.46
N GLN A 205 7.51 -5.37 15.67
CA GLN A 205 7.03 -6.17 16.80
C GLN A 205 5.63 -6.75 16.57
N GLU A 206 4.70 -5.95 16.04
CA GLU A 206 3.32 -6.37 15.79
C GLU A 206 3.22 -7.36 14.63
N VAL A 207 4.01 -7.16 13.57
CA VAL A 207 4.09 -8.10 12.43
C VAL A 207 4.74 -9.42 12.88
N GLY A 208 5.71 -9.36 13.77
CA GLY A 208 6.52 -10.52 14.17
C GLY A 208 7.33 -11.07 12.99
N CYS A 209 7.92 -12.22 13.13
CA CYS A 209 8.56 -13.03 12.06
C CYS A 209 9.12 -12.22 10.86
N ILE A 210 9.98 -11.24 11.13
CA ILE A 210 10.75 -10.52 10.11
C ILE A 210 12.13 -11.19 10.02
N ASP A 211 12.47 -11.69 8.84
CA ASP A 211 13.74 -12.35 8.60
C ASP A 211 14.82 -11.37 8.15
N TYR A 212 14.42 -10.38 7.34
CA TYR A 212 15.33 -9.39 6.78
C TYR A 212 14.71 -7.99 6.80
N MET A 213 15.57 -6.98 6.92
CA MET A 213 15.18 -5.57 6.74
C MET A 213 15.94 -4.95 5.58
N ALA A 214 15.21 -4.34 4.66
CA ALA A 214 15.72 -3.58 3.54
C ALA A 214 15.47 -2.09 3.75
N VAL A 215 16.51 -1.26 3.57
CA VAL A 215 16.42 0.21 3.64
C VAL A 215 16.72 0.79 2.27
N SER A 216 15.82 1.63 1.76
CA SER A 216 15.96 2.26 0.44
C SER A 216 16.10 3.78 0.51
N HIS A 217 16.34 4.40 -0.65
CA HIS A 217 16.49 5.85 -0.83
C HIS A 217 17.70 6.46 -0.09
N LEU A 218 18.80 5.72 0.03
CA LEU A 218 20.01 6.20 0.69
C LEU A 218 20.78 7.25 -0.11
N ASP A 219 20.53 7.36 -1.41
CA ASP A 219 21.02 8.41 -2.30
C ASP A 219 20.70 9.82 -1.79
N HIS A 220 19.53 9.98 -1.18
CA HIS A 220 19.10 11.27 -0.62
C HIS A 220 19.82 11.69 0.65
N PHE A 221 20.66 10.84 1.24
CA PHE A 221 21.36 11.20 2.48
C PHE A 221 22.25 12.45 2.33
N ASN A 222 22.79 12.67 1.13
CA ASN A 222 23.65 13.80 0.84
C ASN A 222 22.90 15.10 0.47
N ASP A 223 21.58 15.05 0.35
CA ASP A 223 20.76 16.22 0.00
C ASP A 223 20.61 17.21 1.17
N LEU A 224 21.01 16.80 2.36
CA LEU A 224 20.99 17.62 3.56
C LEU A 224 22.29 17.50 4.36
N ASP A 225 22.73 18.60 4.97
CA ASP A 225 23.86 18.60 5.91
C ASP A 225 23.65 17.70 7.12
N ARG A 226 22.39 17.50 7.50
CA ARG A 226 22.00 16.68 8.65
C ARG A 226 20.66 16.02 8.43
N TRP A 227 20.63 14.72 8.59
CA TRP A 227 19.41 13.93 8.67
C TRP A 227 18.95 13.78 10.12
N ARG A 228 17.65 13.64 10.30
CA ARG A 228 17.03 13.42 11.60
C ARG A 228 16.32 12.07 11.63
N MET A 229 16.22 11.53 12.82
CA MET A 229 15.44 10.31 13.11
C MET A 229 14.66 10.56 14.40
N ALA A 230 13.37 10.29 14.39
CA ALA A 230 12.59 10.28 15.60
C ALA A 230 12.85 8.98 16.36
N LEU A 231 13.32 9.11 17.59
CA LEU A 231 13.66 7.97 18.46
C LEU A 231 12.53 7.58 19.40
N ASN A 232 11.73 8.56 19.79
CA ASN A 232 10.64 8.41 20.75
C ASN A 232 9.72 9.63 20.69
N TYR A 233 8.66 9.62 21.50
CA TYR A 233 7.72 10.71 21.63
C TYR A 233 7.67 11.25 23.06
N ARG A 234 7.70 12.58 23.19
CA ARG A 234 7.48 13.26 24.47
C ARG A 234 6.00 13.48 24.67
N ASN A 235 5.59 13.37 25.94
CA ASN A 235 4.29 13.78 26.43
C ASN A 235 3.07 13.13 25.73
N LYS A 236 1.86 13.44 26.24
CA LYS A 236 0.59 12.96 25.70
C LYS A 236 0.23 13.58 24.34
N LYS A 237 0.93 14.64 23.91
CA LYS A 237 0.69 15.29 22.61
C LYS A 237 1.41 14.60 21.45
N GLY A 238 2.35 13.69 21.76
CA GLY A 238 3.06 12.93 20.75
C GLY A 238 4.14 13.73 20.01
N ASP A 239 4.84 14.65 20.69
CA ASP A 239 5.94 15.39 20.08
C ASP A 239 7.16 14.48 19.87
N PRO A 240 7.69 14.32 18.64
CA PRO A 240 8.82 13.45 18.39
C PRO A 240 10.13 13.99 18.98
N VAL A 241 10.94 13.09 19.51
CA VAL A 241 12.30 13.36 20.00
C VAL A 241 13.29 12.96 18.94
N TYR A 242 14.00 13.93 18.38
CA TYR A 242 14.92 13.72 17.27
C TYR A 242 16.37 13.57 17.69
N ARG A 243 17.09 12.69 16.99
CA ARG A 243 18.55 12.67 16.90
C ARG A 243 18.98 13.07 15.49
N SER A 244 20.08 13.83 15.39
CA SER A 244 20.62 14.32 14.11
C SER A 244 21.91 13.60 13.73
N PHE A 245 22.09 13.35 12.43
CA PHE A 245 23.22 12.61 11.87
C PHE A 245 23.85 13.36 10.71
N LYS A 246 25.19 13.31 10.64
CA LYS A 246 25.97 13.82 9.51
C LYS A 246 26.58 12.72 8.64
N ARG A 247 26.55 11.47 9.14
CA ARG A 247 27.14 10.32 8.45
C ARG A 247 26.10 9.23 8.30
N LEU A 248 26.02 8.67 7.08
CA LEU A 248 25.08 7.60 6.74
C LEU A 248 25.28 6.37 7.63
N ASP A 249 26.54 5.92 7.83
CA ASP A 249 26.83 4.75 8.67
C ASP A 249 26.27 4.90 10.08
N SER A 250 26.45 6.10 10.68
CA SER A 250 25.93 6.38 12.02
C SER A 250 24.39 6.42 12.05
N TYR A 251 23.78 6.87 10.95
CA TYR A 251 22.33 6.87 10.78
C TYR A 251 21.78 5.44 10.70
N LEU A 252 22.33 4.61 9.82
CA LEU A 252 21.91 3.21 9.64
C LEU A 252 22.17 2.38 10.90
N LYS A 253 23.30 2.56 11.56
CA LYS A 253 23.60 1.89 12.84
C LYS A 253 22.56 2.24 13.89
N CYS A 254 22.26 3.52 14.07
CA CYS A 254 21.23 3.95 15.02
C CYS A 254 19.83 3.44 14.62
N MET A 255 19.52 3.41 13.33
CA MET A 255 18.26 2.84 12.83
C MET A 255 18.13 1.38 13.26
N ALA A 256 19.12 0.53 12.97
CA ALA A 256 19.12 -0.87 13.36
C ALA A 256 18.95 -1.06 14.88
N GLU A 257 19.71 -0.28 15.68
CA GLU A 257 19.63 -0.31 17.14
C GLU A 257 18.25 0.09 17.68
N GLN A 258 17.63 1.13 17.11
CA GLN A 258 16.34 1.64 17.55
C GLN A 258 15.15 0.76 17.15
N VAL A 259 15.20 0.20 15.94
CA VAL A 259 14.14 -0.71 15.47
C VAL A 259 14.29 -2.12 16.01
N GLY A 260 15.47 -2.45 16.60
CA GLY A 260 15.77 -3.78 17.14
C GLY A 260 15.91 -4.86 16.08
N HIS A 261 16.31 -4.49 14.87
CA HIS A 261 16.49 -5.41 13.75
C HIS A 261 17.71 -5.04 12.91
N GLU A 262 18.45 -6.03 12.46
CA GLU A 262 19.61 -5.84 11.58
C GLU A 262 19.16 -5.38 10.19
N ILE A 263 19.90 -4.45 9.59
CA ILE A 263 19.71 -4.05 8.20
C ILE A 263 20.52 -5.00 7.33
N ASN A 264 19.85 -5.70 6.42
CA ASN A 264 20.46 -6.74 5.58
C ASN A 264 20.63 -6.31 4.13
N ILE A 265 19.76 -5.41 3.67
CA ILE A 265 19.74 -4.94 2.28
C ILE A 265 19.68 -3.42 2.29
N VAL A 266 20.50 -2.77 1.45
CA VAL A 266 20.44 -1.34 1.25
C VAL A 266 20.26 -1.00 -0.23
N GLY A 267 19.32 -0.11 -0.51
CA GLY A 267 19.11 0.51 -1.82
C GLY A 267 19.80 1.87 -1.88
N ARG A 268 20.96 1.93 -2.56
CA ARG A 268 21.76 3.16 -2.67
C ARG A 268 21.18 4.15 -3.67
N ASN A 269 20.49 3.64 -4.69
CA ASN A 269 19.77 4.41 -5.70
C ASN A 269 18.75 3.48 -6.40
N PRO A 270 17.96 3.95 -7.37
CA PRO A 270 16.95 3.11 -8.04
C PRO A 270 17.48 1.82 -8.69
N TYR A 271 18.77 1.76 -9.00
CA TYR A 271 19.39 0.67 -9.77
C TYR A 271 20.32 -0.22 -8.95
N GLU A 272 20.79 0.25 -7.78
CA GLU A 272 21.80 -0.43 -6.98
C GLU A 272 21.24 -0.95 -5.67
N ARG A 273 21.46 -2.22 -5.42
CA ARG A 273 21.13 -2.93 -4.17
C ARG A 273 22.40 -3.62 -3.66
N GLU A 274 22.60 -3.55 -2.37
CA GLU A 274 23.74 -4.17 -1.70
C GLU A 274 23.24 -4.97 -0.49
N PHE A 275 23.76 -6.20 -0.36
CA PHE A 275 23.60 -6.98 0.86
C PHE A 275 24.69 -6.58 1.84
N ILE A 276 24.32 -6.16 3.02
CA ILE A 276 25.24 -5.76 4.08
C ILE A 276 24.90 -6.55 5.36
N ASN A 277 25.96 -6.91 6.09
CA ASN A 277 25.84 -7.42 7.43
C ASN A 277 26.47 -6.41 8.37
N PHE A 278 25.68 -5.75 9.17
CA PHE A 278 26.18 -4.95 10.29
C PHE A 278 26.41 -5.93 11.46
N LYS A 279 27.68 -6.29 11.71
CA LYS A 279 28.09 -7.03 12.90
C LYS A 279 28.15 -6.10 14.10
#